data_a4a9e091a0febc7979161c882559f87d
#
_entry.id   a4a9e091a0febc7979161c882559f87d
#
_cell.length_a   1.000
_cell.length_b   1.000
_cell.length_c   1.000
_cell.angle_alpha   90.00
_cell.angle_beta   90.00
_cell.angle_gamma   90.00
#
_symmetry.space_group_name_H-M   'P 1'
#
loop_
_entity.id
_entity.type
_entity.pdbx_description
1 polymer ?
#
loop_
_entity_poly.entity_id
_entity_poly.type
_entity_poly.pdbx_seq_one_letter_code
_entity_poly.pdbx_strand_id
1 'polypeptide(L)'
;MNITVYLGANAGNDPALAEAVRELGSWIGANGHRLVYGGSRSGLMGQLAQSALDAGGTVTGVEPQFFVQQELQHDGLTELIVTKDMTERKTKMIELGDAFIAFPGGTGTLEEIAEVMSKVSLGQLDAPCILYDLNGYYDSLKALLAKMIEKGLSTPQRQQGIRFAANLEEITTILDKA
;
A
#
# COMPACT_ATOMS: atom_id res chain seq x y z
N MET A 1 10.98 -7.62 6.42
CA MET A 1 9.49 -7.60 6.57
C MET A 1 8.82 -7.66 5.20
N ASN A 2 7.56 -8.05 5.16
CA ASN A 2 6.72 -7.94 3.97
C ASN A 2 5.95 -6.62 4.03
N ILE A 3 6.14 -5.75 3.05
CA ILE A 3 5.47 -4.45 2.97
C ILE A 3 4.39 -4.54 1.90
N THR A 4 3.14 -4.47 2.33
CA THR A 4 2.00 -4.41 1.41
C THR A 4 1.76 -2.98 0.98
N VAL A 5 1.80 -2.73 -0.33
CA VAL A 5 1.56 -1.41 -0.91
C VAL A 5 0.29 -1.43 -1.75
N TYR A 6 -0.67 -0.60 -1.38
CA TYR A 6 -1.89 -0.35 -2.12
C TYR A 6 -1.74 0.89 -2.99
N LEU A 7 -1.97 0.76 -4.28
CA LEU A 7 -1.91 1.85 -5.25
C LEU A 7 -2.71 1.50 -6.50
N GLY A 8 -2.95 2.51 -7.35
CA GLY A 8 -3.66 2.30 -8.61
C GLY A 8 -2.74 1.98 -9.79
N ALA A 9 -3.32 1.43 -10.86
CA ALA A 9 -2.64 1.21 -12.13
C ALA A 9 -2.47 2.51 -12.97
N ASN A 10 -3.21 3.58 -12.65
CA ASN A 10 -3.11 4.84 -13.38
C ASN A 10 -1.85 5.61 -12.97
N ALA A 11 -1.17 6.21 -13.94
CA ALA A 11 0.03 7.02 -13.69
C ALA A 11 -0.27 8.37 -12.98
N GLY A 12 -1.53 8.83 -13.04
CA GLY A 12 -1.89 10.16 -12.56
C GLY A 12 -1.41 11.27 -13.49
N ASN A 13 -1.52 12.51 -13.04
CA ASN A 13 -1.12 13.72 -13.78
C ASN A 13 -0.06 14.55 -13.03
N ASP A 14 0.37 14.11 -11.86
CA ASP A 14 1.47 14.72 -11.10
C ASP A 14 2.76 13.89 -11.33
N PRO A 15 3.80 14.48 -11.95
CA PRO A 15 5.07 13.77 -12.20
C PRO A 15 5.79 13.31 -10.91
N ALA A 16 5.52 13.95 -9.77
CA ALA A 16 6.08 13.54 -8.48
C ALA A 16 5.62 12.13 -8.06
N LEU A 17 4.44 11.68 -8.52
CA LEU A 17 3.95 10.32 -8.23
C LEU A 17 4.88 9.25 -8.79
N ALA A 18 5.33 9.41 -10.03
CA ALA A 18 6.22 8.46 -10.69
C ALA A 18 7.61 8.41 -10.04
N GLU A 19 8.11 9.54 -9.55
CA GLU A 19 9.39 9.59 -8.82
C GLU A 19 9.27 8.92 -7.46
N ALA A 20 8.30 9.33 -6.64
CA ALA A 20 8.09 8.81 -5.30
C ALA A 20 7.79 7.30 -5.27
N VAL A 21 7.03 6.78 -6.26
CA VAL A 21 6.74 5.34 -6.33
C VAL A 21 7.98 4.52 -6.68
N ARG A 22 8.87 5.04 -7.54
CA ARG A 22 10.14 4.39 -7.86
C ARG A 22 11.10 4.40 -6.67
N GLU A 23 11.19 5.54 -5.96
CA GLU A 23 11.99 5.64 -4.74
C GLU A 23 11.52 4.64 -3.67
N LEU A 24 10.20 4.54 -3.45
CA LEU A 24 9.62 3.58 -2.51
C LEU A 24 9.95 2.13 -2.92
N GLY A 25 9.75 1.77 -4.19
CA GLY A 25 10.07 0.44 -4.70
C GLY A 25 11.56 0.10 -4.54
N SER A 26 12.43 1.01 -4.95
CA SER A 26 13.89 0.83 -4.83
C SER A 26 14.32 0.69 -3.37
N TRP A 27 13.75 1.49 -2.47
CA TRP A 27 14.05 1.37 -1.04
C TRP A 27 13.61 0.01 -0.46
N ILE A 28 12.40 -0.45 -0.79
CA ILE A 28 11.91 -1.77 -0.36
C ILE A 28 12.87 -2.86 -0.80
N GLY A 29 13.28 -2.87 -2.08
CA GLY A 29 14.18 -3.88 -2.61
C GLY A 29 15.59 -3.83 -2.01
N ALA A 30 16.19 -2.63 -1.97
CA ALA A 30 17.56 -2.43 -1.49
C ALA A 30 17.75 -2.76 0.00
N ASN A 31 16.69 -2.65 0.81
CA ASN A 31 16.74 -2.95 2.25
C ASN A 31 16.31 -4.39 2.60
N GLY A 32 16.21 -5.27 1.60
CA GLY A 32 15.88 -6.69 1.83
C GLY A 32 14.45 -6.94 2.30
N HIS A 33 13.54 -5.99 2.07
CA HIS A 33 12.13 -6.18 2.30
C HIS A 33 11.46 -6.86 1.10
N ARG A 34 10.34 -7.52 1.34
CA ARG A 34 9.49 -8.07 0.29
C ARG A 34 8.36 -7.09 -0.01
N LEU A 35 8.19 -6.73 -1.27
CA LEU A 35 7.01 -6.02 -1.74
C LEU A 35 5.85 -7.00 -1.92
N VAL A 36 4.68 -6.69 -1.34
CA VAL A 36 3.40 -7.33 -1.65
C VAL A 36 2.50 -6.27 -2.29
N TYR A 37 1.92 -6.56 -3.46
CA TYR A 37 1.09 -5.60 -4.17
C TYR A 37 0.07 -6.28 -5.09
N GLY A 38 -0.70 -5.51 -5.84
CA GLY A 38 -1.82 -6.00 -6.65
C GLY A 38 -1.47 -6.79 -7.92
N GLY A 39 -0.20 -7.00 -8.25
CA GLY A 39 0.23 -7.88 -9.34
C GLY A 39 0.37 -7.22 -10.72
N SER A 40 -0.31 -6.10 -11.00
CA SER A 40 -0.36 -5.49 -12.33
C SER A 40 0.98 -4.88 -12.78
N ARG A 41 1.26 -5.00 -14.10
CA ARG A 41 2.40 -4.33 -14.76
C ARG A 41 2.12 -2.87 -15.16
N SER A 42 0.88 -2.40 -14.99
CA SER A 42 0.44 -1.11 -15.53
C SER A 42 0.73 0.07 -14.58
N GLY A 43 1.07 1.22 -15.16
CA GLY A 43 1.16 2.52 -14.50
C GLY A 43 2.07 2.53 -13.26
N LEU A 44 1.59 3.10 -12.15
CA LEU A 44 2.36 3.19 -10.91
C LEU A 44 2.63 1.82 -10.28
N MET A 45 1.71 0.86 -10.43
CA MET A 45 1.90 -0.51 -9.93
C MET A 45 3.11 -1.19 -10.57
N GLY A 46 3.22 -1.11 -11.90
CA GLY A 46 4.35 -1.68 -12.63
C GLY A 46 5.67 -0.97 -12.29
N GLN A 47 5.64 0.35 -12.12
CA GLN A 47 6.84 1.11 -11.73
C GLN A 47 7.33 0.74 -10.34
N LEU A 48 6.43 0.60 -9.37
CA LEU A 48 6.76 0.14 -8.01
C LEU A 48 7.44 -1.23 -8.03
N ALA A 49 6.80 -2.20 -8.69
CA ALA A 49 7.29 -3.58 -8.75
C ALA A 49 8.65 -3.67 -9.47
N GLN A 50 8.77 -3.00 -10.63
CA GLN A 50 10.02 -3.00 -11.38
C GLN A 50 11.17 -2.37 -10.58
N SER A 51 10.92 -1.22 -9.91
CA SER A 51 11.95 -0.57 -9.09
C SER A 51 12.41 -1.42 -7.91
N ALA A 52 11.51 -2.19 -7.31
CA ALA A 52 11.86 -3.13 -6.24
C ALA A 52 12.71 -4.30 -6.77
N LEU A 53 12.36 -4.85 -7.94
CA LEU A 53 13.13 -5.92 -8.61
C LEU A 53 14.51 -5.43 -9.04
N ASP A 54 14.59 -4.26 -9.66
CA ASP A 54 15.86 -3.65 -10.12
C ASP A 54 16.81 -3.39 -8.96
N ALA A 55 16.29 -3.13 -7.77
CA ALA A 55 17.05 -2.98 -6.54
C ALA A 55 17.40 -4.32 -5.86
N GLY A 56 17.14 -5.46 -6.51
CA GLY A 56 17.45 -6.81 -6.00
C GLY A 56 16.46 -7.36 -4.99
N GLY A 57 15.28 -6.73 -4.85
CA GLY A 57 14.23 -7.14 -3.92
C GLY A 57 13.38 -8.30 -4.42
N THR A 58 12.55 -8.84 -3.55
CA THR A 58 11.55 -9.85 -3.88
C THR A 58 10.16 -9.22 -3.94
N VAL A 59 9.37 -9.60 -4.96
CA VAL A 59 8.06 -9.03 -5.22
C VAL A 59 7.02 -10.12 -5.36
N THR A 60 5.97 -10.07 -4.54
CA THR A 60 4.80 -10.94 -4.62
C THR A 60 3.61 -10.12 -5.14
N GLY A 61 3.07 -10.53 -6.27
CA GLY A 61 1.82 -10.02 -6.81
C GLY A 61 0.64 -10.86 -6.30
N VAL A 62 -0.47 -10.22 -5.92
CA VAL A 62 -1.71 -10.89 -5.56
C VAL A 62 -2.81 -10.40 -6.50
N GLU A 63 -3.25 -11.25 -7.42
CA GLU A 63 -4.13 -10.84 -8.51
C GLU A 63 -5.32 -11.79 -8.67
N PRO A 64 -6.55 -11.30 -8.85
CA PRO A 64 -7.69 -12.16 -9.10
C PRO A 64 -7.62 -12.75 -10.50
N GLN A 65 -8.11 -13.97 -10.64
CA GLN A 65 -8.04 -14.76 -11.88
C GLN A 65 -8.56 -14.02 -13.12
N PHE A 66 -9.57 -13.17 -12.97
CA PHE A 66 -10.14 -12.43 -14.10
C PHE A 66 -9.19 -11.35 -14.65
N PHE A 67 -8.27 -10.79 -13.85
CA PHE A 67 -7.20 -9.91 -14.33
C PHE A 67 -6.06 -10.69 -14.97
N VAL A 68 -5.70 -11.84 -14.42
CA VAL A 68 -4.71 -12.73 -15.04
C VAL A 68 -5.15 -13.17 -16.42
N GLN A 69 -6.45 -13.45 -16.62
CA GLN A 69 -7.01 -13.77 -17.93
C GLN A 69 -6.93 -12.62 -18.95
N GLN A 70 -6.76 -11.38 -18.48
CA GLN A 70 -6.53 -10.21 -19.31
C GLN A 70 -5.04 -9.89 -19.53
N GLU A 71 -4.14 -10.77 -19.05
CA GLU A 71 -2.69 -10.62 -19.16
C GLU A 71 -2.15 -9.29 -18.57
N LEU A 72 -2.74 -8.85 -17.45
CA LEU A 72 -2.38 -7.59 -16.78
C LEU A 72 -1.24 -7.75 -15.77
N GLN A 73 -0.89 -8.99 -15.41
CA GLN A 73 0.16 -9.31 -14.45
C GLN A 73 1.54 -8.85 -14.95
N HIS A 74 2.42 -8.58 -14.01
CA HIS A 74 3.83 -8.28 -14.27
C HIS A 74 4.62 -9.59 -14.46
N ASP A 75 5.34 -9.72 -15.58
CA ASP A 75 6.01 -10.97 -15.96
C ASP A 75 7.26 -11.30 -15.14
N GLY A 76 7.87 -10.30 -14.48
CA GLY A 76 9.12 -10.43 -13.72
C GLY A 76 8.94 -10.70 -12.22
N LEU A 77 7.73 -10.99 -11.74
CA LEU A 77 7.47 -11.19 -10.30
C LEU A 77 8.24 -12.38 -9.74
N THR A 78 8.71 -12.25 -8.49
CA THR A 78 9.27 -13.39 -7.74
C THR A 78 8.18 -14.43 -7.47
N GLU A 79 6.95 -13.98 -7.22
CA GLU A 79 5.80 -14.85 -6.96
C GLU A 79 4.51 -14.16 -7.42
N LEU A 80 3.61 -14.93 -8.04
CA LEU A 80 2.26 -14.51 -8.36
C LEU A 80 1.26 -15.42 -7.65
N ILE A 81 0.45 -14.83 -6.77
CA ILE A 81 -0.66 -15.53 -6.10
C ILE A 81 -1.95 -15.17 -6.82
N VAL A 82 -2.58 -16.17 -7.41
CA VAL A 82 -3.87 -16.01 -8.11
C VAL A 82 -5.00 -16.30 -7.15
N THR A 83 -5.93 -15.37 -7.02
CA THR A 83 -7.11 -15.49 -6.17
C THR A 83 -8.39 -15.61 -7.01
N LYS A 84 -9.46 -16.15 -6.42
CA LYS A 84 -10.73 -16.34 -7.14
C LYS A 84 -11.46 -15.02 -7.38
N ASP A 85 -11.38 -14.08 -6.43
CA ASP A 85 -12.10 -12.80 -6.45
C ASP A 85 -11.35 -11.70 -5.68
N MET A 86 -11.90 -10.48 -5.68
CA MET A 86 -11.34 -9.32 -4.99
C MET A 86 -11.37 -9.46 -3.46
N THR A 87 -12.30 -10.21 -2.90
CA THR A 87 -12.39 -10.42 -1.46
C THR A 87 -11.21 -11.27 -0.97
N GLU A 88 -10.98 -12.41 -1.65
CA GLU A 88 -9.83 -13.28 -1.34
C GLU A 88 -8.50 -12.55 -1.56
N ARG A 89 -8.40 -11.74 -2.64
CA ARG A 89 -7.22 -10.91 -2.90
C ARG A 89 -6.89 -9.99 -1.73
N LYS A 90 -7.85 -9.18 -1.27
CA LYS A 90 -7.66 -8.26 -0.15
C LYS A 90 -7.28 -8.99 1.13
N THR A 91 -7.98 -10.09 1.43
CA THR A 91 -7.65 -10.94 2.57
C THR A 91 -6.21 -11.44 2.49
N LYS A 92 -5.80 -11.96 1.32
CA LYS A 92 -4.45 -12.48 1.11
C LYS A 92 -3.37 -11.41 1.24
N MET A 93 -3.60 -10.22 0.70
CA MET A 93 -2.67 -9.09 0.85
C MET A 93 -2.49 -8.67 2.31
N ILE A 94 -3.56 -8.73 3.12
CA ILE A 94 -3.49 -8.43 4.56
C ILE A 94 -2.75 -9.54 5.31
N GLU A 95 -3.03 -10.81 5.02
CA GLU A 95 -2.37 -11.96 5.66
C GLU A 95 -0.85 -11.99 5.42
N LEU A 96 -0.39 -11.51 4.28
CA LEU A 96 1.02 -11.52 3.91
C LEU A 96 1.79 -10.35 4.50
N GLY A 97 1.13 -9.21 4.77
CA GLY A 97 1.79 -7.96 5.14
C GLY A 97 2.16 -7.86 6.61
N ASP A 98 3.38 -7.40 6.87
CA ASP A 98 3.84 -6.98 8.20
C ASP A 98 3.65 -5.47 8.40
N ALA A 99 3.55 -4.71 7.30
CA ALA A 99 3.28 -3.27 7.25
C ALA A 99 2.47 -2.92 6.00
N PHE A 100 1.67 -1.86 6.07
CA PHE A 100 0.72 -1.47 5.02
C PHE A 100 0.91 -0.02 4.64
N ILE A 101 1.10 0.24 3.35
CA ILE A 101 1.28 1.59 2.80
C ILE A 101 0.21 1.83 1.73
N ALA A 102 -0.59 2.88 1.88
CA ALA A 102 -1.41 3.41 0.79
C ALA A 102 -0.65 4.54 0.09
N PHE A 103 -0.22 4.30 -1.12
CA PHE A 103 0.27 5.34 -2.02
C PHE A 103 -0.91 6.10 -2.64
N PRO A 104 -0.77 7.37 -3.09
CA PRO A 104 -1.82 8.07 -3.79
C PRO A 104 -2.48 7.22 -4.88
N GLY A 105 -3.80 7.05 -4.82
CA GLY A 105 -4.52 6.14 -5.70
C GLY A 105 -6.02 6.45 -5.80
N GLY A 106 -6.77 5.61 -6.45
CA GLY A 106 -8.21 5.75 -6.64
C GLY A 106 -9.03 5.12 -5.52
N THR A 107 -10.32 4.90 -5.82
CA THR A 107 -11.29 4.30 -4.89
C THR A 107 -10.91 2.88 -4.46
N GLY A 108 -10.23 2.10 -5.31
CA GLY A 108 -9.73 0.76 -4.94
C GLY A 108 -8.66 0.83 -3.85
N THR A 109 -7.70 1.75 -3.98
CA THR A 109 -6.69 2.00 -2.95
C THR A 109 -7.32 2.46 -1.64
N LEU A 110 -8.35 3.33 -1.72
CA LEU A 110 -9.10 3.79 -0.54
C LEU A 110 -9.86 2.63 0.12
N GLU A 111 -10.50 1.75 -0.64
CA GLU A 111 -11.20 0.57 -0.12
C GLU A 111 -10.22 -0.37 0.62
N GLU A 112 -9.08 -0.67 0.00
CA GLU A 112 -8.07 -1.56 0.56
C GLU A 112 -7.50 -1.01 1.87
N ILE A 113 -7.07 0.24 1.90
CA ILE A 113 -6.51 0.82 3.13
C ILE A 113 -7.57 1.07 4.21
N ALA A 114 -8.82 1.34 3.84
CA ALA A 114 -9.91 1.51 4.81
C ALA A 114 -10.20 0.20 5.56
N GLU A 115 -10.06 -0.97 4.92
CA GLU A 115 -10.15 -2.25 5.59
C GLU A 115 -8.99 -2.44 6.60
N VAL A 116 -7.76 -2.10 6.22
CA VAL A 116 -6.59 -2.14 7.13
C VAL A 116 -6.80 -1.20 8.30
N MET A 117 -7.18 0.08 8.05
CA MET A 117 -7.49 1.06 9.12
C MET A 117 -8.55 0.53 10.09
N SER A 118 -9.59 -0.14 9.57
CA SER A 118 -10.65 -0.72 10.40
C SER A 118 -10.12 -1.84 11.30
N LYS A 119 -9.31 -2.76 10.76
CA LYS A 119 -8.71 -3.86 11.53
C LYS A 119 -7.75 -3.34 12.60
N VAL A 120 -6.92 -2.34 12.29
CA VAL A 120 -6.03 -1.67 13.25
C VAL A 120 -6.86 -0.99 14.36
N SER A 121 -7.90 -0.24 13.99
CA SER A 121 -8.79 0.43 14.96
C SER A 121 -9.51 -0.51 15.91
N LEU A 122 -9.75 -1.75 15.48
CA LEU A 122 -10.41 -2.80 16.27
C LEU A 122 -9.41 -3.68 17.05
N GLY A 123 -8.10 -3.44 16.92
CA GLY A 123 -7.07 -4.27 17.53
C GLY A 123 -6.98 -5.68 16.93
N GLN A 124 -7.50 -5.88 15.73
CA GLN A 124 -7.42 -7.14 14.98
C GLN A 124 -6.16 -7.27 14.15
N LEU A 125 -5.43 -6.17 13.98
CA LEU A 125 -4.18 -6.09 13.24
C LEU A 125 -3.23 -5.15 14.00
N ASP A 126 -2.10 -5.69 14.43
CA ASP A 126 -1.03 -4.94 15.09
C ASP A 126 0.11 -4.74 14.09
N ALA A 127 -0.04 -3.75 13.22
CA ALA A 127 0.90 -3.44 12.17
C ALA A 127 0.80 -1.96 11.76
N PRO A 128 1.90 -1.34 11.30
CA PRO A 128 1.86 0.03 10.77
C PRO A 128 0.91 0.15 9.59
N CYS A 129 -0.04 1.09 9.67
CA CYS A 129 -0.93 1.48 8.59
C CYS A 129 -0.58 2.91 8.16
N ILE A 130 0.12 3.05 7.03
CA ILE A 130 0.74 4.30 6.60
C ILE A 130 0.04 4.82 5.34
N LEU A 131 -0.43 6.05 5.39
CA LEU A 131 -0.89 6.79 4.22
C LEU A 131 0.26 7.68 3.74
N TYR A 132 0.78 7.42 2.54
CA TYR A 132 1.82 8.22 1.91
C TYR A 132 1.19 9.53 1.40
N ASP A 133 1.22 10.53 2.24
CA ASP A 133 0.58 11.84 2.04
C ASP A 133 1.44 12.77 1.16
N LEU A 134 1.85 12.24 0.00
CA LEU A 134 2.64 12.98 -0.97
C LEU A 134 1.88 14.23 -1.41
N ASN A 135 2.51 15.41 -1.21
CA ASN A 135 1.92 16.72 -1.57
C ASN A 135 0.52 16.96 -0.96
N GLY A 136 0.23 16.37 0.23
CA GLY A 136 -1.07 16.54 0.91
C GLY A 136 -2.22 15.77 0.27
N TYR A 137 -1.92 14.72 -0.51
CA TYR A 137 -2.95 13.92 -1.20
C TYR A 137 -4.03 13.39 -0.27
N TYR A 138 -3.65 13.01 0.95
CA TYR A 138 -4.54 12.45 1.95
C TYR A 138 -5.02 13.47 3.03
N ASP A 139 -4.75 14.77 2.87
CA ASP A 139 -5.15 15.81 3.83
C ASP A 139 -6.65 15.77 4.14
N SER A 140 -7.50 15.57 3.12
CA SER A 140 -8.95 15.46 3.32
C SER A 140 -9.36 14.22 4.12
N LEU A 141 -8.67 13.10 3.95
CA LEU A 141 -8.90 11.89 4.74
C LEU A 141 -8.42 12.07 6.19
N LYS A 142 -7.27 12.69 6.38
CA LYS A 142 -6.76 13.07 7.70
C LYS A 142 -7.74 13.98 8.45
N ALA A 143 -8.30 14.97 7.75
CA ALA A 143 -9.33 15.85 8.31
C ALA A 143 -10.62 15.09 8.66
N LEU A 144 -11.05 14.12 7.82
CA LEU A 144 -12.19 13.28 8.11
C LEU A 144 -11.98 12.41 9.36
N LEU A 145 -10.80 11.79 9.51
CA LEU A 145 -10.45 11.00 10.69
C LEU A 145 -10.45 11.85 11.97
N ALA A 146 -9.92 13.07 11.91
CA ALA A 146 -10.00 14.03 13.03
C ALA A 146 -11.45 14.40 13.35
N LYS A 147 -12.30 14.59 12.32
CA LYS A 147 -13.72 14.87 12.49
C LYS A 147 -14.47 13.71 13.15
N MET A 148 -14.11 12.47 12.87
CA MET A 148 -14.69 11.30 13.55
C MET A 148 -14.41 11.34 15.06
N ILE A 149 -13.20 11.73 15.47
CA ILE A 149 -12.86 11.90 16.89
C ILE A 149 -13.67 13.08 17.50
N GLU A 150 -13.68 14.24 16.85
CA GLU A 150 -14.44 15.41 17.29
C GLU A 150 -15.92 15.10 17.54
N LYS A 151 -16.51 14.25 16.70
CA LYS A 151 -17.93 13.85 16.81
C LYS A 151 -18.18 12.65 17.72
N GLY A 152 -17.14 12.11 18.38
CA GLY A 152 -17.26 10.95 19.26
C GLY A 152 -17.55 9.64 18.53
N LEU A 153 -17.34 9.58 17.21
CA LEU A 153 -17.50 8.38 16.37
C LEU A 153 -16.24 7.51 16.34
N SER A 154 -15.11 8.04 16.81
CA SER A 154 -13.84 7.33 17.00
C SER A 154 -13.11 7.92 18.21
N THR A 155 -11.94 7.37 18.54
CA THR A 155 -11.08 7.88 19.61
C THR A 155 -9.63 7.98 19.14
N PRO A 156 -8.78 8.83 19.77
CA PRO A 156 -7.35 8.87 19.46
C PRO A 156 -6.67 7.50 19.56
N GLN A 157 -7.05 6.69 20.55
CA GLN A 157 -6.50 5.33 20.76
C GLN A 157 -6.85 4.41 19.60
N ARG A 158 -8.06 4.46 19.07
CA ARG A 158 -8.49 3.65 17.91
C ARG A 158 -7.77 4.03 16.63
N GLN A 159 -7.29 5.27 16.50
CA GLN A 159 -6.59 5.76 15.33
C GLN A 159 -5.06 5.75 15.51
N GLN A 160 -4.57 5.30 16.65
CA GLN A 160 -3.15 5.40 17.01
C GLN A 160 -2.22 4.68 16.01
N GLY A 161 -2.65 3.58 15.39
CA GLY A 161 -1.87 2.82 14.40
C GLY A 161 -1.94 3.39 12.98
N ILE A 162 -2.82 4.40 12.73
CA ILE A 162 -2.95 5.04 11.42
C ILE A 162 -1.98 6.22 11.35
N ARG A 163 -1.05 6.20 10.40
CA ARG A 163 0.01 7.19 10.25
C ARG A 163 -0.07 7.89 8.89
N PHE A 164 0.31 9.14 8.85
CA PHE A 164 0.48 9.90 7.62
C PHE A 164 1.97 10.27 7.50
N ALA A 165 2.54 10.04 6.33
CA ALA A 165 3.94 10.32 6.03
C ALA A 165 4.04 11.10 4.72
N ALA A 166 4.66 12.26 4.72
CA ALA A 166 4.75 13.14 3.56
C ALA A 166 5.83 12.71 2.55
N ASN A 167 6.77 11.88 2.97
CA ASN A 167 7.93 11.45 2.18
C ASN A 167 8.44 10.08 2.65
N LEU A 168 9.39 9.52 1.88
CA LEU A 168 9.98 8.21 2.18
C LEU A 168 10.72 8.18 3.53
N GLU A 169 11.40 9.25 3.93
CA GLU A 169 12.12 9.33 5.21
C GLU A 169 11.18 9.16 6.41
N GLU A 170 10.01 9.79 6.35
CA GLU A 170 8.98 9.61 7.39
C GLU A 170 8.42 8.19 7.41
N ILE A 171 8.21 7.58 6.24
CA ILE A 171 7.78 6.17 6.14
C ILE A 171 8.82 5.25 6.80
N THR A 172 10.09 5.39 6.46
CA THR A 172 11.17 4.57 7.02
C THR A 172 11.26 4.75 8.54
N THR A 173 11.14 5.99 9.03
CA THR A 173 11.12 6.29 10.46
C THR A 173 9.97 5.60 11.20
N ILE A 174 8.82 5.45 10.56
CA ILE A 174 7.67 4.73 11.15
C ILE A 174 7.94 3.22 11.17
N LEU A 175 8.47 2.67 10.08
CA LEU A 175 8.76 1.24 9.95
C LEU A 175 9.87 0.78 10.89
N ASP A 176 10.89 1.60 11.13
CA ASP A 176 12.00 1.29 12.05
C ASP A 176 11.58 1.22 13.53
N LYS A 177 10.41 1.74 13.86
CA LYS A 177 9.85 1.76 15.23
C LYS A 177 8.77 0.69 15.46
N ALA A 178 8.43 -0.05 14.43
CA ALA A 178 7.42 -1.10 14.46
C ALA A 178 8.08 -2.47 14.69
#